data_ddaa6613b68d19691a90cbda53900412
#
_entry.id   ddaa6613b68d19691a90cbda53900412
#
_cell.length_a   1.000
_cell.length_b   1.000
_cell.length_c   1.000
_cell.angle_alpha   90.00
_cell.angle_beta   90.00
_cell.angle_gamma   90.00
#
_symmetry.space_group_name_H-M   'P 1'
#
loop_
_entity.id
_entity.type
_entity.pdbx_description
1 polymer ?
#
loop_
_entity_poly.entity_id
_entity_poly.type
_entity_poly.pdbx_seq_one_letter_code
_entity_poly.pdbx_strand_id
1 'polypeptide(L)'
;MRYCFSGHESFPCKSMWLKKGYDYLVDRNRFTDPDAVVKLGVGKNMVQSIRFWLRAFGLLNDDEATEIAHYLFDDRDGRDPYAEDNATLWILHYMLVVTAVSSIYRLFFVDLQREKKEFDKEQVLSFIKRKCNVPE
;
A
#
# COMPACT_ATOMS: atom_id res chain seq x y z
N MET A 1 -13.01 9.30 -12.34
CA MET A 1 -12.10 8.65 -11.35
C MET A 1 -10.68 8.64 -11.92
N ARG A 2 -9.73 9.04 -11.13
CA ARG A 2 -8.32 9.04 -11.54
C ARG A 2 -7.66 7.74 -11.09
N TYR A 3 -7.15 6.96 -12.03
CA TYR A 3 -6.41 5.73 -11.73
C TYR A 3 -4.94 6.03 -11.41
N CYS A 4 -4.36 5.25 -10.50
CA CYS A 4 -2.96 5.34 -10.11
C CYS A 4 -2.29 3.97 -10.22
N PHE A 5 -1.29 3.87 -11.09
CA PHE A 5 -0.47 2.66 -11.31
C PHE A 5 0.99 2.86 -10.91
N SER A 6 1.32 4.04 -10.42
CA SER A 6 2.68 4.43 -9.98
C SER A 6 2.61 5.05 -8.59
N GLY A 7 3.74 5.51 -8.09
CA GLY A 7 3.84 6.09 -6.74
C GLY A 7 4.63 5.21 -5.77
N HIS A 8 4.72 3.91 -6.06
CA HIS A 8 5.58 2.97 -5.35
C HIS A 8 7.04 3.02 -5.82
N GLU A 9 7.39 3.93 -6.71
CA GLU A 9 8.75 4.15 -7.26
C GLU A 9 9.39 2.86 -7.78
N SER A 10 8.59 1.98 -8.39
CA SER A 10 8.96 0.64 -8.86
C SER A 10 9.44 -0.35 -7.79
N PHE A 11 9.25 -0.04 -6.51
CA PHE A 11 9.58 -0.96 -5.42
C PHE A 11 8.34 -1.73 -4.96
N PRO A 12 8.41 -3.06 -4.86
CA PRO A 12 7.42 -3.81 -4.10
C PRO A 12 7.49 -3.44 -2.62
N CYS A 13 6.40 -3.64 -1.89
CA CYS A 13 6.42 -3.46 -0.44
C CYS A 13 7.30 -4.55 0.19
N LYS A 14 8.45 -4.16 0.71
CA LYS A 14 9.39 -5.08 1.34
C LYS A 14 8.93 -5.44 2.75
N SER A 15 9.38 -6.61 3.22
CA SER A 15 9.22 -7.02 4.61
C SER A 15 9.67 -5.90 5.56
N MET A 16 8.97 -5.70 6.64
CA MET A 16 9.27 -4.70 7.67
C MET A 16 9.02 -3.24 7.26
N TRP A 17 8.74 -2.93 6.02
CA TRP A 17 8.49 -1.55 5.60
C TRP A 17 7.26 -0.94 6.27
N LEU A 18 6.21 -1.71 6.45
CA LEU A 18 4.99 -1.22 7.11
C LEU A 18 5.26 -0.94 8.59
N LYS A 19 5.94 -1.84 9.29
CA LYS A 19 6.36 -1.63 10.69
C LYS A 19 7.32 -0.46 10.82
N LYS A 20 8.34 -0.41 9.96
CA LYS A 20 9.33 0.68 9.93
C LYS A 20 8.65 2.04 9.71
N GLY A 21 7.75 2.12 8.75
CA GLY A 21 7.01 3.36 8.47
C GLY A 21 6.07 3.73 9.61
N TYR A 22 5.41 2.77 10.22
CA TYR A 22 4.58 3.00 11.40
C TYR A 22 5.38 3.57 12.57
N ASP A 23 6.51 2.97 12.93
CA ASP A 23 7.37 3.43 14.02
C ASP A 23 7.87 4.86 13.75
N TYR A 24 8.25 5.14 12.52
CA TYR A 24 8.67 6.48 12.09
C TYR A 24 7.58 7.54 12.31
N LEU A 25 6.31 7.22 12.02
CA LEU A 25 5.18 8.12 12.23
C LEU A 25 4.86 8.32 13.73
N VAL A 26 4.91 7.25 14.52
CA VAL A 26 4.64 7.32 15.97
C VAL A 26 5.66 8.19 16.69
N ASP A 27 6.89 8.23 16.22
CA ASP A 27 7.95 9.14 16.71
C ASP A 27 7.76 10.60 16.24
N ARG A 28 6.57 10.93 15.70
CA ARG A 28 6.20 12.26 15.24
C ARG A 28 7.03 12.80 14.07
N ASN A 29 7.59 11.92 13.27
CA ASN A 29 8.27 12.27 12.03
C ASN A 29 7.30 12.32 10.86
N ARG A 30 7.71 13.00 9.79
CA ARG A 30 6.98 13.10 8.53
C ARG A 30 7.83 12.60 7.38
N PHE A 31 7.22 11.95 6.40
CA PHE A 31 7.92 11.48 5.20
C PHE A 31 8.48 12.61 4.34
N THR A 32 8.04 13.83 4.57
CA THR A 32 8.56 15.05 3.91
C THR A 32 9.75 15.68 4.66
N ASP A 33 10.13 15.15 5.81
CA ASP A 33 11.25 15.68 6.58
C ASP A 33 12.57 15.48 5.82
N PRO A 34 13.49 16.47 5.85
CA PRO A 34 14.75 16.37 5.13
C PRO A 34 15.64 15.21 5.58
N ASP A 35 15.50 14.77 6.83
CA ASP A 35 16.28 13.69 7.44
C ASP A 35 15.57 12.33 7.42
N ALA A 36 14.46 12.20 6.69
CA ALA A 36 13.71 10.95 6.58
C ALA A 36 14.58 9.79 6.07
N VAL A 37 15.44 10.05 5.08
CA VAL A 37 16.39 9.06 4.54
C VAL A 37 17.30 8.49 5.63
N VAL A 38 17.82 9.36 6.48
CA VAL A 38 18.73 8.95 7.58
C VAL A 38 17.98 8.17 8.66
N LYS A 39 16.83 8.70 9.10
CA LYS A 39 16.02 8.07 10.15
C LYS A 39 15.43 6.74 9.74
N LEU A 40 14.95 6.62 8.51
CA LEU A 40 14.44 5.37 7.97
C LEU A 40 15.55 4.41 7.51
N GLY A 41 16.75 4.94 7.24
CA GLY A 41 17.87 4.13 6.77
C GLY A 41 17.67 3.54 5.38
N VAL A 42 17.01 4.26 4.50
CA VAL A 42 16.72 3.87 3.11
C VAL A 42 16.96 5.03 2.15
N GLY A 43 17.05 4.75 0.85
CA GLY A 43 17.19 5.77 -0.17
C GLY A 43 15.96 6.67 -0.34
N LYS A 44 16.14 7.82 -0.97
CA LYS A 44 15.09 8.83 -1.17
C LYS A 44 13.82 8.25 -1.85
N ASN A 45 13.99 7.48 -2.91
CA ASN A 45 12.85 6.86 -3.61
C ASN A 45 12.18 5.78 -2.76
N MET A 46 12.93 5.09 -1.91
CA MET A 46 12.38 4.13 -0.96
C MET A 46 11.55 4.81 0.13
N VAL A 47 11.93 6.00 0.59
CA VAL A 47 11.10 6.82 1.52
C VAL A 47 9.73 7.07 0.90
N GLN A 48 9.68 7.51 -0.35
CA GLN A 48 8.43 7.75 -1.05
C GLN A 48 7.63 6.46 -1.27
N SER A 49 8.31 5.37 -1.54
CA SER A 49 7.67 4.06 -1.70
C SER A 49 7.04 3.56 -0.41
N ILE A 50 7.72 3.69 0.73
CA ILE A 50 7.18 3.32 2.04
C ILE A 50 5.92 4.15 2.35
N ARG A 51 5.97 5.46 2.12
CA ARG A 51 4.81 6.35 2.27
C ARG A 51 3.64 5.90 1.41
N PHE A 52 3.90 5.60 0.14
CA PHE A 52 2.89 5.11 -0.79
C PHE A 52 2.22 3.83 -0.28
N TRP A 53 3.01 2.85 0.13
CA TRP A 53 2.48 1.57 0.61
C TRP A 53 1.69 1.71 1.91
N LEU A 54 2.12 2.54 2.84
CA LEU A 54 1.33 2.83 4.05
C LEU A 54 -0.04 3.41 3.70
N ARG A 55 -0.10 4.33 2.74
CA ARG A 55 -1.38 4.87 2.25
C ARG A 55 -2.21 3.82 1.54
N ALA A 56 -1.60 3.03 0.68
CA ALA A 56 -2.27 1.98 -0.07
C ALA A 56 -2.90 0.91 0.85
N PHE A 57 -2.22 0.55 1.93
CA PHE A 57 -2.74 -0.37 2.93
C PHE A 57 -3.66 0.29 3.99
N GLY A 58 -3.97 1.57 3.86
CA GLY A 58 -4.84 2.27 4.80
C GLY A 58 -4.24 2.51 6.17
N LEU A 59 -2.92 2.50 6.27
CA LEU A 59 -2.17 2.67 7.53
C LEU A 59 -1.74 4.12 7.79
N LEU A 60 -1.82 4.96 6.78
CA LEU A 60 -1.47 6.38 6.82
C LEU A 60 -2.61 7.20 6.22
N ASN A 61 -3.07 8.20 6.96
CA ASN A 61 -4.00 9.21 6.49
C ASN A 61 -3.45 10.60 6.83
N ASP A 62 -3.38 11.46 5.83
CA ASP A 62 -2.66 12.73 5.90
C ASP A 62 -1.22 12.50 6.35
N ASP A 63 -0.79 12.85 7.49
CA ASP A 63 0.56 12.57 8.00
C ASP A 63 0.53 11.77 9.31
N GLU A 64 -0.57 11.08 9.58
CA GLU A 64 -0.76 10.34 10.83
C GLU A 64 -1.09 8.86 10.59
N ALA A 65 -0.65 8.02 11.52
CA ALA A 65 -1.03 6.62 11.53
C ALA A 65 -2.52 6.45 11.84
N THR A 66 -3.18 5.56 11.12
CA THR A 66 -4.61 5.27 11.29
C THR A 66 -4.87 4.34 12.48
N GLU A 67 -6.14 4.23 12.90
CA GLU A 67 -6.53 3.29 13.97
C GLU A 67 -6.13 1.86 13.66
N ILE A 68 -6.28 1.42 12.42
CA ILE A 68 -5.86 0.06 12.04
C ILE A 68 -4.34 -0.13 12.09
N ALA A 69 -3.58 0.92 11.79
CA ALA A 69 -2.13 0.87 11.96
C ALA A 69 -1.75 0.68 13.43
N HIS A 70 -2.35 1.41 14.35
CA HIS A 70 -2.16 1.21 15.79
C HIS A 70 -2.61 -0.17 16.24
N TYR A 71 -3.78 -0.61 15.78
CA TYR A 71 -4.32 -1.94 16.12
C TYR A 71 -3.36 -3.08 15.75
N LEU A 72 -2.67 -2.98 14.62
CA LEU A 72 -1.76 -4.02 14.13
C LEU A 72 -0.35 -3.86 14.67
N PHE A 73 0.23 -2.65 14.61
CA PHE A 73 1.66 -2.42 14.70
C PHE A 73 2.16 -1.78 16.00
N ASP A 74 1.28 -1.38 16.92
CA ASP A 74 1.70 -0.83 18.19
C ASP A 74 2.61 -1.80 18.95
N ASP A 75 3.70 -1.31 19.54
CA ASP A 75 4.70 -2.15 20.20
C ASP A 75 4.17 -2.82 21.47
N ARG A 76 3.16 -2.23 22.12
CA ARG A 76 2.60 -2.74 23.37
C ARG A 76 1.31 -3.50 23.16
N ASP A 77 0.40 -2.91 22.43
CA ASP A 77 -0.99 -3.35 22.30
C ASP A 77 -1.32 -3.87 20.90
N GLY A 78 -0.38 -3.78 19.95
CA GLY A 78 -0.57 -4.25 18.58
C GLY A 78 -0.78 -5.76 18.50
N ARG A 79 -1.70 -6.15 17.65
CA ARG A 79 -2.07 -7.58 17.49
C ARG A 79 -1.00 -8.39 16.77
N ASP A 80 -0.29 -7.78 15.87
CA ASP A 80 0.74 -8.46 15.06
C ASP A 80 1.77 -7.45 14.54
N PRO A 81 2.64 -6.93 15.41
CA PRO A 81 3.55 -5.84 15.05
C PRO A 81 4.48 -6.13 13.87
N TYR A 82 4.75 -7.40 13.59
CA TYR A 82 5.67 -7.80 12.54
C TYR A 82 4.98 -8.48 11.35
N ALA A 83 3.63 -8.45 11.30
CA ALA A 83 2.83 -9.04 10.24
C ALA A 83 3.17 -10.50 9.94
N GLU A 84 3.29 -11.31 10.97
CA GLU A 84 3.64 -12.73 10.88
C GLU A 84 2.40 -13.64 10.72
N ASP A 85 1.24 -13.16 11.13
CA ASP A 85 -0.02 -13.89 11.08
C ASP A 85 -0.70 -13.76 9.70
N ASN A 86 -1.18 -14.85 9.16
CA ASN A 86 -1.94 -14.86 7.92
C ASN A 86 -3.21 -13.99 7.98
N ALA A 87 -3.85 -13.89 9.13
CA ALA A 87 -5.00 -13.00 9.31
C ALA A 87 -4.65 -11.54 9.06
N THR A 88 -3.48 -11.10 9.50
CA THR A 88 -2.95 -9.75 9.23
C THR A 88 -2.74 -9.54 7.74
N LEU A 89 -2.18 -10.52 7.03
CA LEU A 89 -1.97 -10.44 5.58
C LEU A 89 -3.31 -10.31 4.83
N TRP A 90 -4.36 -11.01 5.26
CA TRP A 90 -5.69 -10.87 4.69
C TRP A 90 -6.32 -9.49 4.97
N ILE A 91 -6.14 -8.94 6.16
CA ILE A 91 -6.57 -7.58 6.50
C ILE A 91 -5.88 -6.55 5.61
N LEU A 92 -4.56 -6.66 5.46
CA LEU A 92 -3.77 -5.77 4.61
C LEU A 92 -4.19 -5.88 3.14
N HIS A 93 -4.40 -7.10 2.64
CA HIS A 93 -4.91 -7.32 1.29
C HIS A 93 -6.28 -6.67 1.07
N TYR A 94 -7.20 -6.86 2.01
CA TYR A 94 -8.51 -6.22 1.96
C TYR A 94 -8.39 -4.71 1.91
N MET A 95 -7.58 -4.11 2.78
CA MET A 95 -7.35 -2.66 2.81
C MET A 95 -6.76 -2.16 1.50
N LEU A 96 -5.81 -2.88 0.92
CA LEU A 96 -5.18 -2.53 -0.35
C LEU A 96 -6.22 -2.45 -1.49
N VAL A 97 -7.18 -3.35 -1.50
CA VAL A 97 -8.26 -3.37 -2.49
C VAL A 97 -9.27 -2.24 -2.23
N VAL A 98 -9.67 -2.02 -0.99
CA VAL A 98 -10.72 -1.08 -0.62
C VAL A 98 -10.27 0.38 -0.74
N THR A 99 -9.05 0.70 -0.32
CA THR A 99 -8.52 2.07 -0.44
C THR A 99 -8.38 2.52 -1.89
N ALA A 100 -8.11 1.58 -2.77
CA ALA A 100 -7.88 1.81 -4.20
C ALA A 100 -6.81 2.90 -4.49
N VAL A 101 -5.90 3.15 -3.56
CA VAL A 101 -4.77 4.07 -3.76
C VAL A 101 -3.89 3.57 -4.89
N SER A 102 -3.58 2.27 -4.90
CA SER A 102 -3.02 1.58 -6.06
C SER A 102 -4.16 0.92 -6.83
N SER A 103 -4.53 1.47 -7.96
CA SER A 103 -5.76 1.08 -8.69
C SER A 103 -5.76 -0.36 -9.18
N ILE A 104 -4.60 -0.92 -9.48
CA ILE A 104 -4.48 -2.26 -10.05
C ILE A 104 -5.13 -3.34 -9.16
N TYR A 105 -5.03 -3.22 -7.85
CA TYR A 105 -5.55 -4.23 -6.93
C TYR A 105 -7.08 -4.28 -6.94
N ARG A 106 -7.75 -3.13 -6.91
CA ARG A 106 -9.20 -3.08 -7.03
C ARG A 106 -9.67 -3.52 -8.42
N LEU A 107 -9.01 -3.04 -9.46
CA LEU A 107 -9.33 -3.44 -10.83
C LEU A 107 -9.20 -4.93 -11.03
N PHE A 108 -8.15 -5.54 -10.51
CA PHE A 108 -7.87 -6.97 -10.67
C PHE A 108 -8.76 -7.85 -9.78
N PHE A 109 -8.84 -7.55 -8.50
CA PHE A 109 -9.51 -8.42 -7.53
C PHE A 109 -11.02 -8.19 -7.41
N VAL A 110 -11.54 -7.07 -7.87
CA VAL A 110 -12.98 -6.76 -7.82
C VAL A 110 -13.57 -6.63 -9.22
N ASP A 111 -13.11 -5.65 -9.98
CA ASP A 111 -13.79 -5.28 -11.21
C ASP A 111 -13.64 -6.35 -12.30
N LEU A 112 -12.42 -6.85 -12.51
CA LEU A 112 -12.18 -7.94 -13.48
C LEU A 112 -12.91 -9.22 -13.08
N GLN A 113 -12.91 -9.58 -11.80
CA GLN A 113 -13.58 -10.78 -11.29
C GLN A 113 -15.10 -10.76 -11.51
N ARG A 114 -15.71 -9.59 -11.57
CA ARG A 114 -17.13 -9.44 -11.90
C ARG A 114 -17.43 -9.70 -13.37
N GLU A 115 -16.48 -9.39 -14.25
CA GLU A 115 -16.64 -9.59 -15.69
C GLU A 115 -16.21 -10.99 -16.14
N LYS A 116 -15.07 -11.48 -15.63
CA LYS A 116 -14.50 -12.79 -15.99
C LYS A 116 -13.89 -13.48 -14.78
N LYS A 117 -14.19 -14.77 -14.64
CA LYS A 117 -13.59 -15.60 -13.58
C LYS A 117 -12.30 -16.27 -14.01
N GLU A 118 -12.16 -16.52 -15.32
CA GLU A 118 -10.95 -17.10 -15.91
C GLU A 118 -10.40 -16.14 -16.94
N PHE A 119 -9.12 -15.83 -16.88
CA PHE A 119 -8.46 -14.88 -17.74
C PHE A 119 -6.97 -15.16 -17.86
N ASP A 120 -6.38 -14.76 -18.98
CA ASP A 120 -4.95 -14.72 -19.20
C ASP A 120 -4.39 -13.29 -19.08
N LYS A 121 -3.08 -13.16 -19.22
CA LYS A 121 -2.39 -11.87 -19.12
C LYS A 121 -2.86 -10.83 -20.15
N GLU A 122 -3.14 -11.27 -21.39
CA GLU A 122 -3.57 -10.38 -22.45
C GLU A 122 -4.98 -9.85 -22.20
N GLN A 123 -5.87 -10.70 -21.69
CA GLN A 123 -7.22 -10.30 -21.29
C GLN A 123 -7.22 -9.31 -20.13
N VAL A 124 -6.33 -9.49 -19.15
CA VAL A 124 -6.16 -8.52 -18.05
C VAL A 124 -5.68 -7.17 -18.59
N LEU A 125 -4.70 -7.16 -19.47
CA LEU A 125 -4.18 -5.92 -20.07
C LEU A 125 -5.24 -5.20 -20.89
N SER A 126 -6.00 -5.92 -21.70
CA SER A 126 -7.11 -5.36 -22.49
C SER A 126 -8.19 -4.75 -21.58
N PHE A 127 -8.53 -5.45 -20.49
CA PHE A 127 -9.47 -4.95 -19.50
C PHE A 127 -9.00 -3.63 -18.87
N ILE A 128 -7.74 -3.55 -18.45
CA ILE A 128 -7.17 -2.35 -17.82
C ILE A 128 -7.17 -1.19 -18.83
N LYS A 129 -6.73 -1.41 -20.08
CA LYS A 129 -6.74 -0.40 -21.12
C LYS A 129 -8.14 0.18 -21.36
N ARG A 130 -9.14 -0.69 -21.46
CA ARG A 130 -10.53 -0.29 -21.67
C ARG A 130 -11.08 0.52 -20.48
N LYS A 131 -10.84 0.06 -19.25
CA LYS A 131 -11.32 0.73 -18.02
C LYS A 131 -10.68 2.10 -17.82
N CYS A 132 -9.42 2.23 -18.16
CA CYS A 132 -8.66 3.46 -17.95
C CYS A 132 -8.67 4.40 -19.15
N ASN A 133 -9.37 4.06 -20.23
CA ASN A 133 -9.39 4.83 -21.47
C ASN A 133 -7.98 5.16 -22.01
N VAL A 134 -7.07 4.20 -21.88
CA VAL A 134 -5.71 4.36 -22.45
C VAL A 134 -5.78 4.11 -23.94
N PRO A 135 -5.32 5.04 -24.80
CA PRO A 135 -5.24 4.82 -26.24
C PRO A 135 -4.37 3.61 -26.56
N GLU A 136 -4.70 2.91 -27.64
CA GLU A 136 -3.92 1.78 -28.14
C GLU A 136 -2.52 2.19 -28.58
#